data_70a5c66a6e39c2be30aa4fee4e6fef70
#
_entry.id   70a5c66a6e39c2be30aa4fee4e6fef70
#
_cell.length_a   1.000
_cell.length_b   1.000
_cell.length_c   1.000
_cell.angle_alpha   90.00
_cell.angle_beta   90.00
_cell.angle_gamma   90.00
#
_symmetry.space_group_name_H-M   'P 1'
#
loop_
_entity.id
_entity.type
_entity.pdbx_description
1 polymer ?
#
loop_
_entity_poly.entity_id
_entity_poly.type
_entity_poly.pdbx_seq_one_letter_code
_entity_poly.pdbx_strand_id
1 'polypeptide(L)'
;MINHCIQPVDLPPWRSRLILSVLVLGFIALMGRAAYLQGMHNDFLQEKGESRYSRVVEMNANRGMITDRNGQILAISSPTASVYADPQLVEIEPEKLKKLSTLLAMPPDQINERLNRKNSRFVYLKRQLVPDLAEETINLKIPGIYISYESKRYYPEGEFAAHVLGF
;
A
#
# COMPACT_ATOMS: atom_id res chain seq x y z
N MET A 1 -32.07 -6.79 53.43
CA MET A 1 -31.45 -8.09 53.09
C MET A 1 -32.48 -8.97 52.44
N ILE A 2 -32.54 -9.03 51.13
CA ILE A 2 -33.50 -9.86 50.39
C ILE A 2 -32.71 -11.06 49.88
N ASN A 3 -32.79 -12.16 50.62
CA ASN A 3 -32.26 -13.44 50.15
C ASN A 3 -33.22 -14.01 49.11
N HIS A 4 -32.88 -13.81 47.84
CA HIS A 4 -33.50 -14.57 46.76
C HIS A 4 -32.97 -15.98 46.81
N CYS A 5 -33.74 -16.85 47.44
CA CYS A 5 -33.55 -18.30 47.38
C CYS A 5 -33.84 -18.74 45.94
N ILE A 6 -32.79 -18.93 45.15
CA ILE A 6 -32.89 -19.55 43.82
C ILE A 6 -33.21 -21.00 44.06
N GLN A 7 -34.47 -21.39 43.89
CA GLN A 7 -34.86 -22.79 43.94
C GLN A 7 -34.24 -23.54 42.77
N PRO A 8 -33.52 -24.65 42.99
CA PRO A 8 -33.04 -25.48 41.91
C PRO A 8 -34.24 -26.03 41.14
N VAL A 9 -34.33 -25.71 39.86
CA VAL A 9 -35.34 -26.29 38.97
C VAL A 9 -34.91 -27.71 38.65
N ASP A 10 -35.53 -28.69 39.32
CA ASP A 10 -35.33 -30.12 39.05
C ASP A 10 -35.92 -30.47 37.67
N LEU A 11 -35.08 -30.39 36.65
CA LEU A 11 -35.44 -30.80 35.29
C LEU A 11 -35.45 -32.33 35.23
N PRO A 12 -36.48 -32.96 34.64
CA PRO A 12 -36.53 -34.41 34.49
C PRO A 12 -35.30 -34.88 33.68
N PRO A 13 -34.60 -35.94 34.14
CA PRO A 13 -33.28 -36.33 33.63
C PRO A 13 -33.25 -36.69 32.13
N TRP A 14 -34.40 -37.06 31.56
CA TRP A 14 -34.48 -37.34 30.13
C TRP A 14 -34.38 -36.07 29.26
N ARG A 15 -34.89 -34.92 29.73
CA ARG A 15 -34.81 -33.64 29.01
C ARG A 15 -33.37 -33.11 28.95
N SER A 16 -32.65 -33.22 30.05
CA SER A 16 -31.23 -32.83 30.10
C SER A 16 -30.39 -33.72 29.18
N ARG A 17 -30.65 -35.03 29.14
CA ARG A 17 -29.97 -35.96 28.21
C ARG A 17 -30.30 -35.66 26.75
N LEU A 18 -31.54 -35.30 26.47
CA LEU A 18 -31.95 -34.94 25.09
C LEU A 18 -31.22 -33.67 24.61
N ILE A 19 -31.19 -32.63 25.44
CA ILE A 19 -30.47 -31.39 25.16
C ILE A 19 -28.98 -31.68 24.96
N LEU A 20 -28.38 -32.46 25.84
CA LEU A 20 -26.98 -32.86 25.75
C LEU A 20 -26.70 -33.62 24.44
N SER A 21 -27.58 -34.57 24.07
CA SER A 21 -27.41 -35.33 22.82
C SER A 21 -27.49 -34.46 21.57
N VAL A 22 -28.42 -33.50 21.54
CA VAL A 22 -28.54 -32.56 20.43
C VAL A 22 -27.28 -31.66 20.31
N LEU A 23 -26.78 -31.23 21.48
CA LEU A 23 -25.57 -30.39 21.54
C LEU A 23 -24.34 -31.16 21.08
N VAL A 24 -24.16 -32.40 21.50
CA VAL A 24 -23.06 -33.29 21.09
C VAL A 24 -23.14 -33.60 19.60
N LEU A 25 -24.34 -33.91 19.08
CA LEU A 25 -24.55 -34.12 17.63
C LEU A 25 -24.19 -32.88 16.80
N GLY A 26 -24.60 -31.68 17.26
CA GLY A 26 -24.23 -30.42 16.64
C GLY A 26 -22.70 -30.19 16.63
N PHE A 27 -22.04 -30.54 17.72
CA PHE A 27 -20.59 -30.42 17.84
C PHE A 27 -19.86 -31.39 16.91
N ILE A 28 -20.32 -32.64 16.81
CA ILE A 28 -19.77 -33.63 15.86
C ILE A 28 -19.95 -33.17 14.40
N ALA A 29 -21.10 -32.61 14.06
CA ALA A 29 -21.36 -32.07 12.74
C ALA A 29 -20.43 -30.89 12.39
N LEU A 30 -20.19 -29.98 13.34
CA LEU A 30 -19.25 -28.88 13.18
C LEU A 30 -17.80 -29.37 13.02
N MET A 31 -17.38 -30.35 13.84
CA MET A 31 -16.05 -30.94 13.69
C MET A 31 -15.88 -31.64 12.33
N GLY A 32 -16.87 -32.40 11.88
CA GLY A 32 -16.86 -33.02 10.55
C GLY A 32 -16.77 -31.97 9.43
N ARG A 33 -17.51 -30.88 9.57
CA ARG A 33 -17.46 -29.76 8.61
C ARG A 33 -16.09 -29.09 8.61
N ALA A 34 -15.51 -28.86 9.77
CA ALA A 34 -14.18 -28.28 9.87
C ALA A 34 -13.10 -29.17 9.25
N ALA A 35 -13.13 -30.47 9.53
CA ALA A 35 -12.22 -31.44 8.94
C ALA A 35 -12.37 -31.53 7.41
N TYR A 36 -13.61 -31.48 6.89
CA TYR A 36 -13.87 -31.45 5.45
C TYR A 36 -13.27 -30.21 4.79
N LEU A 37 -13.47 -29.04 5.38
CA LEU A 37 -12.95 -27.78 4.83
C LEU A 37 -11.41 -27.72 4.88
N GLN A 38 -10.82 -28.22 5.97
CA GLN A 38 -9.36 -28.19 6.15
C GLN A 38 -8.64 -29.26 5.33
N GLY A 39 -9.26 -30.43 5.12
CA GLY A 39 -8.61 -31.53 4.43
C GLY A 39 -8.81 -31.52 2.91
N MET A 40 -10.01 -31.18 2.43
CA MET A 40 -10.36 -31.31 1.00
C MET A 40 -10.39 -29.99 0.23
N HIS A 41 -10.49 -28.84 0.91
CA HIS A 41 -10.61 -27.53 0.25
C HIS A 41 -9.51 -26.56 0.69
N ASN A 42 -8.40 -27.06 1.20
CA ASN A 42 -7.29 -26.22 1.68
C ASN A 42 -6.71 -25.37 0.54
N ASP A 43 -6.48 -25.98 -0.63
CA ASP A 43 -5.91 -25.31 -1.80
C ASP A 43 -6.81 -24.17 -2.31
N PHE A 44 -8.13 -24.41 -2.36
CA PHE A 44 -9.09 -23.37 -2.77
C PHE A 44 -9.18 -22.21 -1.79
N LEU A 45 -9.10 -22.49 -0.48
CA LEU A 45 -9.13 -21.46 0.54
C LEU A 45 -7.82 -20.66 0.60
N GLN A 46 -6.68 -21.32 0.37
CA GLN A 46 -5.39 -20.66 0.24
C GLN A 46 -5.36 -19.76 -0.99
N GLU A 47 -5.75 -20.24 -2.17
CA GLU A 47 -5.81 -19.44 -3.40
C GLU A 47 -6.69 -18.19 -3.23
N LYS A 48 -7.87 -18.36 -2.61
CA LYS A 48 -8.76 -17.23 -2.28
C LYS A 48 -8.17 -16.28 -1.23
N GLY A 49 -7.41 -16.79 -0.28
CA GLY A 49 -6.68 -15.99 0.71
C GLY A 49 -5.55 -15.22 0.05
N GLU A 50 -4.69 -15.90 -0.71
CA GLU A 50 -3.56 -15.29 -1.39
C GLU A 50 -3.99 -14.20 -2.38
N SER A 51 -5.06 -14.40 -3.14
CA SER A 51 -5.58 -13.40 -4.07
C SER A 51 -6.02 -12.09 -3.39
N ARG A 52 -6.29 -12.10 -2.10
CA ARG A 52 -6.65 -10.90 -1.32
C ARG A 52 -5.46 -10.20 -0.68
N TYR A 53 -4.39 -10.93 -0.36
CA TYR A 53 -3.23 -10.42 0.36
C TYR A 53 -1.99 -10.30 -0.51
N SER A 54 -1.82 -11.16 -1.52
CA SER A 54 -0.71 -11.03 -2.45
C SER A 54 -0.99 -9.91 -3.44
N ARG A 55 -0.27 -8.82 -3.32
CA ARG A 55 -0.17 -7.81 -4.37
C ARG A 55 1.08 -8.13 -5.18
N VAL A 56 0.91 -8.44 -6.44
CA VAL A 56 2.04 -8.46 -7.38
C VAL A 56 2.50 -7.02 -7.53
N VAL A 57 3.61 -6.69 -6.87
CA VAL A 57 4.26 -5.40 -7.07
C VAL A 57 5.12 -5.57 -8.33
N GLU A 58 4.67 -5.00 -9.43
CA GLU A 58 5.49 -4.92 -10.64
C GLU A 58 6.68 -3.99 -10.35
N MET A 59 7.84 -4.60 -10.16
CA MET A 59 9.08 -3.85 -10.07
C MET A 59 9.52 -3.50 -11.50
N ASN A 60 9.36 -2.24 -11.87
CA ASN A 60 9.85 -1.75 -13.14
C ASN A 60 11.38 -1.84 -13.16
N ALA A 61 11.91 -2.78 -13.94
CA ALA A 61 13.34 -2.85 -14.18
C ALA A 61 13.82 -1.59 -14.92
N ASN A 62 14.95 -1.05 -14.50
CA ASN A 62 15.55 0.08 -15.19
C ASN A 62 16.04 -0.35 -16.58
N ARG A 63 15.70 0.41 -17.60
CA ARG A 63 16.20 0.16 -18.96
C ARG A 63 17.71 0.35 -18.97
N GLY A 64 18.44 -0.58 -19.60
CA GLY A 64 19.87 -0.48 -19.81
C GLY A 64 20.28 0.74 -20.65
N MET A 65 21.53 1.15 -20.57
CA MET A 65 22.07 2.20 -21.43
C MET A 65 22.22 1.70 -22.88
N ILE A 66 22.09 2.63 -23.83
CA ILE A 66 22.36 2.37 -25.24
C ILE A 66 23.56 3.23 -25.61
N THR A 67 24.57 2.60 -26.20
CA THR A 67 25.77 3.30 -26.66
C THR A 67 25.99 3.07 -28.15
N ASP A 68 26.74 3.96 -28.78
CA ASP A 68 27.22 3.78 -30.13
C ASP A 68 28.41 2.81 -30.18
N ARG A 69 28.99 2.60 -31.40
CA ARG A 69 30.17 1.73 -31.59
C ARG A 69 31.44 2.25 -30.90
N ASN A 70 31.48 3.53 -30.55
CA ASN A 70 32.61 4.17 -29.89
C ASN A 70 32.43 4.24 -28.37
N GLY A 71 31.30 3.71 -27.83
CA GLY A 71 30.94 3.75 -26.40
C GLY A 71 30.28 5.08 -25.99
N GLN A 72 29.93 5.97 -26.93
CA GLN A 72 29.22 7.18 -26.59
C GLN A 72 27.77 6.91 -26.22
N ILE A 73 27.29 7.52 -25.14
CA ILE A 73 25.95 7.24 -24.59
C ILE A 73 24.88 7.92 -25.43
N LEU A 74 24.04 7.12 -26.08
CA LEU A 74 22.88 7.60 -26.85
C LEU A 74 21.60 7.66 -25.97
N ALA A 75 21.47 6.77 -25.01
CA ALA A 75 20.35 6.78 -24.05
C ALA A 75 20.75 6.16 -22.72
N ILE A 76 20.40 6.81 -21.63
CA ILE A 76 20.66 6.34 -20.26
C ILE A 76 19.44 6.56 -19.38
N SER A 77 19.21 5.63 -18.44
CA SER A 77 18.19 5.79 -17.40
C SER A 77 18.83 6.38 -16.15
N SER A 78 18.38 7.55 -15.74
CA SER A 78 18.83 8.22 -14.52
C SER A 78 17.79 7.98 -13.41
N PRO A 79 18.23 7.63 -12.19
CA PRO A 79 17.32 7.53 -11.06
C PRO A 79 16.73 8.90 -10.74
N THR A 80 15.43 8.94 -10.54
CA THR A 80 14.68 10.11 -10.11
C THR A 80 13.73 9.73 -9.01
N ALA A 81 13.30 10.70 -8.22
CA ALA A 81 12.33 10.50 -7.17
C ALA A 81 11.11 11.40 -7.39
N SER A 82 9.95 10.89 -7.06
CA SER A 82 8.70 11.63 -7.08
C SER A 82 8.16 11.74 -5.66
N VAL A 83 7.88 12.96 -5.23
CA VAL A 83 7.28 13.22 -3.91
C VAL A 83 5.78 13.27 -4.08
N TYR A 84 5.07 12.46 -3.30
CA TYR A 84 3.62 12.43 -3.26
C TYR A 84 3.10 12.52 -1.82
N ALA A 85 1.85 12.91 -1.69
CA ALA A 85 1.20 13.07 -0.41
C ALA A 85 -0.14 12.35 -0.37
N ASP A 86 -0.52 11.89 0.82
CA ASP A 86 -1.89 11.52 1.14
C ASP A 86 -2.59 12.72 1.82
N PRO A 87 -3.47 13.44 1.11
CA PRO A 87 -4.13 14.63 1.65
C PRO A 87 -4.99 14.39 2.90
N GLN A 88 -5.34 13.12 3.19
CA GLN A 88 -6.12 12.78 4.38
C GLN A 88 -5.26 12.66 5.64
N LEU A 89 -3.96 12.41 5.47
CA LEU A 89 -3.01 12.16 6.56
C LEU A 89 -2.04 13.31 6.78
N VAL A 90 -2.00 14.28 5.85
CA VAL A 90 -1.04 15.37 5.89
C VAL A 90 -1.45 16.41 6.93
N GLU A 91 -0.58 16.61 7.92
CA GLU A 91 -0.62 17.73 8.85
C GLU A 91 0.70 18.49 8.71
N ILE A 92 0.64 19.71 8.15
CA ILE A 92 1.84 20.52 7.90
C ILE A 92 1.82 21.80 8.74
N GLU A 93 2.86 22.00 9.52
CA GLU A 93 3.14 23.25 10.20
C GLU A 93 3.62 24.32 9.20
N PRO A 94 3.28 25.61 9.41
CA PRO A 94 3.65 26.69 8.49
C PRO A 94 5.16 26.77 8.19
N GLU A 95 6.00 26.47 9.17
CA GLU A 95 7.45 26.47 9.01
C GLU A 95 7.93 25.33 8.11
N LYS A 96 7.36 24.12 8.28
CA LYS A 96 7.69 22.98 7.44
C LYS A 96 7.18 23.18 6.02
N LEU A 97 6.02 23.84 5.85
CA LEU A 97 5.48 24.20 4.56
C LEU A 97 6.43 25.13 3.78
N LYS A 98 7.03 26.12 4.43
CA LYS A 98 8.02 27.01 3.81
C LYS A 98 9.27 26.24 3.37
N LYS A 99 9.79 25.36 4.21
CA LYS A 99 10.95 24.51 3.85
C LYS A 99 10.61 23.57 2.67
N LEU A 100 9.45 22.93 2.72
CA LEU A 100 8.95 22.08 1.64
C LEU A 100 8.82 22.86 0.33
N SER A 101 8.28 24.06 0.38
CA SER A 101 8.15 24.97 -0.76
C SER A 101 9.50 25.28 -1.41
N THR A 102 10.52 25.53 -0.59
CA THR A 102 11.87 25.79 -1.08
C THR A 102 12.50 24.56 -1.71
N LEU A 103 12.40 23.39 -1.08
CA LEU A 103 12.95 22.11 -1.58
C LEU A 103 12.29 21.67 -2.89
N LEU A 104 10.97 21.80 -2.96
CA LEU A 104 10.22 21.41 -4.16
C LEU A 104 10.24 22.50 -5.25
N ALA A 105 10.80 23.68 -4.99
CA ALA A 105 10.71 24.86 -5.84
C ALA A 105 9.28 25.12 -6.33
N MET A 106 8.33 25.12 -5.38
CA MET A 106 6.90 25.33 -5.61
C MET A 106 6.34 26.37 -4.63
N PRO A 107 5.47 27.29 -5.05
CA PRO A 107 4.84 28.23 -4.15
C PRO A 107 3.93 27.49 -3.13
N PRO A 108 3.89 27.96 -1.86
CA PRO A 108 3.09 27.32 -0.81
C PRO A 108 1.61 27.17 -1.15
N ASP A 109 1.06 28.12 -1.90
CA ASP A 109 -0.36 28.10 -2.31
C ASP A 109 -0.67 26.90 -3.23
N GLN A 110 0.23 26.57 -4.14
CA GLN A 110 0.07 25.39 -5.01
C GLN A 110 0.17 24.08 -4.21
N ILE A 111 1.03 24.05 -3.20
CA ILE A 111 1.13 22.87 -2.31
C ILE A 111 -0.19 22.71 -1.56
N ASN A 112 -0.70 23.79 -0.97
CA ASN A 112 -1.97 23.78 -0.25
C ASN A 112 -3.15 23.40 -1.16
N GLU A 113 -3.20 23.91 -2.39
CA GLU A 113 -4.25 23.54 -3.36
C GLU A 113 -4.24 22.03 -3.65
N ARG A 114 -3.06 21.45 -3.85
CA ARG A 114 -2.93 20.00 -4.07
C ARG A 114 -3.33 19.18 -2.85
N LEU A 115 -2.97 19.65 -1.65
CA LEU A 115 -3.32 18.99 -0.39
C LEU A 115 -4.80 19.14 -0.01
N ASN A 116 -5.48 20.18 -0.48
CA ASN A 116 -6.92 20.37 -0.25
C ASN A 116 -7.81 19.38 -1.02
N ARG A 117 -7.24 18.55 -1.91
CA ARG A 117 -7.98 17.50 -2.63
C ARG A 117 -8.29 16.29 -1.73
N LYS A 118 -9.05 16.50 -0.67
CA LYS A 118 -9.37 15.48 0.34
C LYS A 118 -10.09 14.22 -0.19
N ASN A 119 -10.59 14.24 -1.42
CA ASN A 119 -11.20 13.07 -2.05
C ASN A 119 -10.17 12.08 -2.65
N SER A 120 -8.89 12.43 -2.65
CA SER A 120 -7.81 11.57 -3.14
C SER A 120 -6.90 11.18 -1.98
N ARG A 121 -6.46 9.93 -1.97
CA ARG A 121 -5.41 9.43 -1.05
C ARG A 121 -4.01 9.51 -1.65
N PHE A 122 -3.91 9.99 -2.89
CA PHE A 122 -2.65 10.06 -3.60
C PHE A 122 -2.61 11.29 -4.50
N VAL A 123 -1.69 12.21 -4.21
CA VAL A 123 -1.47 13.42 -5.00
C VAL A 123 0.03 13.65 -5.16
N TYR A 124 0.51 13.74 -6.40
CA TYR A 124 1.89 14.12 -6.65
C TYR A 124 2.11 15.60 -6.31
N LEU A 125 3.05 15.87 -5.42
CA LEU A 125 3.53 17.23 -5.14
C LEU A 125 4.55 17.64 -6.20
N LYS A 126 5.57 16.82 -6.43
CA LYS A 126 6.57 17.07 -7.47
C LYS A 126 7.08 15.74 -8.02
N ARG A 127 7.25 15.67 -9.32
CA ARG A 127 7.81 14.48 -9.99
C ARG A 127 9.21 14.76 -10.51
N GLN A 128 9.97 13.70 -10.70
CA GLN A 128 11.29 13.73 -11.34
C GLN A 128 12.29 14.67 -10.64
N LEU A 129 12.28 14.63 -9.32
CA LEU A 129 13.30 15.29 -8.49
C LEU A 129 14.60 14.49 -8.49
N VAL A 130 15.68 15.18 -8.21
CA VAL A 130 16.95 14.55 -7.86
C VAL A 130 16.74 13.79 -6.55
N PRO A 131 17.26 12.54 -6.41
CA PRO A 131 17.06 11.73 -5.22
C PRO A 131 17.43 12.44 -3.91
N ASP A 132 18.53 13.20 -3.90
CA ASP A 132 19.00 13.92 -2.72
C ASP A 132 17.95 14.92 -2.17
N LEU A 133 17.30 15.68 -3.06
CA LEU A 133 16.24 16.64 -2.67
C LEU A 133 14.98 15.93 -2.15
N ALA A 134 14.71 14.76 -2.69
CA ALA A 134 13.60 13.96 -2.22
C ALA A 134 13.89 13.40 -0.81
N GLU A 135 15.11 12.95 -0.54
CA GLU A 135 15.52 12.50 0.79
C GLU A 135 15.49 13.63 1.81
N GLU A 136 15.94 14.85 1.44
CA GLU A 136 15.80 16.02 2.29
C GLU A 136 14.33 16.33 2.62
N THR A 137 13.43 16.08 1.65
CA THR A 137 11.98 16.26 1.87
C THR A 137 11.45 15.27 2.91
N ILE A 138 11.87 14.01 2.89
CA ILE A 138 11.47 13.04 3.92
C ILE A 138 12.07 13.37 5.29
N ASN A 139 13.29 13.89 5.32
CA ASN A 139 13.94 14.28 6.57
C ASN A 139 13.18 15.38 7.32
N LEU A 140 12.28 16.11 6.68
CA LEU A 140 11.35 17.03 7.35
C LEU A 140 10.31 16.29 8.23
N LYS A 141 10.18 14.97 8.10
CA LYS A 141 9.26 14.11 8.86
C LYS A 141 7.82 14.66 8.89
N ILE A 142 7.30 15.02 7.75
CA ILE A 142 5.92 15.48 7.60
C ILE A 142 5.02 14.25 7.43
N PRO A 143 4.04 14.02 8.33
CA PRO A 143 3.10 12.91 8.18
C PRO A 143 2.35 12.98 6.84
N GLY A 144 2.18 11.84 6.17
CA GLY A 144 1.44 11.77 4.91
C GLY A 144 2.22 12.18 3.66
N ILE A 145 3.53 12.49 3.76
CA ILE A 145 4.41 12.70 2.60
C ILE A 145 5.31 11.51 2.41
N TYR A 146 5.39 11.02 1.17
CA TYR A 146 6.12 9.82 0.77
C TYR A 146 6.93 10.07 -0.50
N ILE A 147 7.91 9.20 -0.75
CA ILE A 147 8.70 9.18 -1.98
C ILE A 147 8.41 7.91 -2.77
N SER A 148 8.38 8.03 -4.09
CA SER A 148 8.45 6.92 -5.03
C SER A 148 9.67 7.11 -5.91
N TYR A 149 10.55 6.11 -5.96
CA TYR A 149 11.68 6.12 -6.87
C TYR A 149 11.23 5.69 -8.26
N GLU A 150 11.59 6.49 -9.24
CA GLU A 150 11.29 6.27 -10.66
C GLU A 150 12.59 6.38 -11.44
N SER A 151 12.62 5.90 -12.66
CA SER A 151 13.75 6.16 -13.58
C SER A 151 13.28 7.02 -14.74
N LYS A 152 14.06 8.04 -15.05
CA LYS A 152 13.84 8.91 -16.22
C LYS A 152 14.84 8.58 -17.29
N ARG A 153 14.35 8.35 -18.51
CA ARG A 153 15.21 8.17 -19.68
C ARG A 153 15.73 9.53 -20.14
N TYR A 154 17.03 9.61 -20.30
CA TYR A 154 17.74 10.77 -20.81
C TYR A 154 18.44 10.43 -22.12
N TYR A 155 18.36 11.33 -23.10
CA TYR A 155 18.92 11.19 -24.43
C TYR A 155 19.91 12.35 -24.69
N PRO A 156 21.21 12.14 -24.49
CA PRO A 156 22.21 13.21 -24.63
C PRO A 156 22.22 13.86 -26.02
N GLU A 157 22.08 13.04 -27.06
CA GLU A 157 22.10 13.48 -28.46
C GLU A 157 20.75 14.02 -28.96
N GLY A 158 19.71 14.00 -28.08
CA GLY A 158 18.40 14.57 -28.39
C GLY A 158 17.81 14.09 -29.71
N GLU A 159 17.48 15.04 -30.57
CA GLU A 159 16.79 14.78 -31.86
C GLU A 159 17.63 14.02 -32.88
N PHE A 160 18.96 14.14 -32.81
CA PHE A 160 19.85 13.48 -33.79
C PHE A 160 19.76 11.96 -33.75
N ALA A 161 19.55 11.38 -32.58
CA ALA A 161 19.44 9.94 -32.41
C ALA A 161 17.98 9.41 -32.45
N ALA A 162 17.00 10.29 -32.63
CA ALA A 162 15.59 9.93 -32.54
C ALA A 162 15.16 8.83 -33.53
N HIS A 163 15.65 8.85 -34.75
CA HIS A 163 15.33 7.84 -35.76
C HIS A 163 15.87 6.44 -35.45
N VAL A 164 16.91 6.34 -34.62
CA VAL A 164 17.53 5.07 -34.23
C VAL A 164 16.93 4.57 -32.92
N LEU A 165 16.66 5.47 -32.00
CA LEU A 165 16.20 5.13 -30.63
C LEU A 165 14.67 4.98 -30.54
N GLY A 166 13.92 5.55 -31.49
CA GLY A 166 12.48 5.61 -31.46
C GLY A 166 11.95 6.65 -30.46
N PHE A 167 10.63 6.63 -30.28
CA PHE A 167 9.93 7.52 -29.33
C PHE A 167 9.67 6.83 -28.02
#